data_320aacdc604d587b52d4c600a7db1dd3
#
_entry.id   320aacdc604d587b52d4c600a7db1dd3
#
_cell.length_a   1.000
_cell.length_b   1.000
_cell.length_c   1.000
_cell.angle_alpha   90.00
_cell.angle_beta   90.00
_cell.angle_gamma   90.00
#
_symmetry.space_group_name_H-M   'P 1'
#
loop_
_entity.id
_entity.type
_entity.pdbx_description
1 polymer ?
#
loop_
_entity_poly.entity_id
_entity_poly.type
_entity_poly.pdbx_seq_one_letter_code
_entity_poly.pdbx_strand_id
1 'polypeptide(L)'
;MALIKCKECGAEISSEAKVCPRCGIVLKKPTRGFLGQVFKWLFVVFNILMVLMAWNVFNTAGETISTAGSDEIAQAGAVIGTTLGIGIVLTFWAIGDIILGLFVLFTKPKY
;
A
#
# COMPACT_ATOMS: atom_id res chain seq x y z
N MET A 1 27.38 -11.04 -26.63
CA MET A 1 27.25 -9.97 -25.65
C MET A 1 27.86 -8.69 -26.23
N ALA A 2 27.09 -7.64 -26.33
CA ALA A 2 27.57 -6.36 -26.80
C ALA A 2 28.28 -5.61 -25.65
N LEU A 3 29.43 -5.03 -25.95
CA LEU A 3 30.14 -4.14 -25.05
C LEU A 3 29.74 -2.69 -25.36
N ILE A 4 29.46 -1.91 -24.32
CA ILE A 4 29.18 -0.49 -24.44
C ILE A 4 30.18 0.32 -23.64
N LYS A 5 30.38 1.57 -24.03
CA LYS A 5 31.23 2.49 -23.26
C LYS A 5 30.46 3.18 -22.17
N CYS A 6 31.03 3.23 -20.97
CA CYS A 6 30.46 3.98 -19.86
C CYS A 6 30.47 5.48 -20.20
N LYS A 7 29.33 6.14 -19.92
CA LYS A 7 29.18 7.59 -20.18
C LYS A 7 30.07 8.46 -19.28
N GLU A 8 30.45 7.94 -18.12
CA GLU A 8 31.24 8.69 -17.12
C GLU A 8 32.73 8.45 -17.26
N CYS A 9 33.16 7.20 -17.23
CA CYS A 9 34.58 6.87 -17.25
C CYS A 9 35.13 6.34 -18.61
N GLY A 10 34.25 6.09 -19.59
CA GLY A 10 34.64 5.58 -20.91
C GLY A 10 35.09 4.14 -20.93
N ALA A 11 35.01 3.39 -19.85
CA ALA A 11 35.39 1.98 -19.79
C ALA A 11 34.44 1.11 -20.60
N GLU A 12 34.98 0.10 -21.25
CA GLU A 12 34.18 -0.92 -21.93
C GLU A 12 33.55 -1.84 -20.90
N ILE A 13 32.22 -1.88 -20.91
CA ILE A 13 31.42 -2.66 -20.00
C ILE A 13 30.36 -3.43 -20.76
N SER A 14 29.81 -4.50 -20.13
CA SER A 14 28.73 -5.26 -20.71
C SER A 14 27.47 -4.38 -20.85
N SER A 15 26.77 -4.52 -21.99
CA SER A 15 25.49 -3.84 -22.22
C SER A 15 24.42 -4.20 -21.17
N GLU A 16 24.55 -5.35 -20.52
CA GLU A 16 23.64 -5.80 -19.45
C GLU A 16 24.11 -5.39 -18.05
N ALA A 17 25.27 -4.74 -17.93
CA ALA A 17 25.78 -4.30 -16.65
C ALA A 17 24.85 -3.25 -16.02
N LYS A 18 24.45 -3.49 -14.81
CA LYS A 18 23.56 -2.59 -14.04
C LYS A 18 24.31 -1.42 -13.42
N VAL A 19 25.54 -1.69 -13.04
CA VAL A 19 26.45 -0.73 -12.41
C VAL A 19 27.80 -0.84 -13.11
N CYS A 20 28.45 0.29 -13.36
CA CYS A 20 29.80 0.28 -13.89
C CYS A 20 30.78 -0.23 -12.82
N PRO A 21 31.58 -1.29 -13.11
CA PRO A 21 32.52 -1.81 -12.12
C PRO A 21 33.73 -0.89 -11.89
N ARG A 22 33.91 0.11 -12.71
CA ARG A 22 35.05 1.03 -12.64
C ARG A 22 34.75 2.32 -11.91
N CYS A 23 33.64 2.98 -12.23
CA CYS A 23 33.26 4.26 -11.60
C CYS A 23 32.04 4.14 -10.63
N GLY A 24 31.34 3.01 -10.63
CA GLY A 24 30.22 2.78 -9.73
C GLY A 24 28.91 3.47 -10.12
N ILE A 25 28.84 4.09 -11.30
CA ILE A 25 27.60 4.71 -11.76
C ILE A 25 26.52 3.66 -12.05
N VAL A 26 25.29 3.96 -11.66
CA VAL A 26 24.14 3.10 -11.95
C VAL A 26 23.71 3.34 -13.39
N LEU A 27 23.83 2.32 -14.24
CA LEU A 27 23.50 2.39 -15.66
C LEU A 27 22.05 2.03 -15.95
N LYS A 28 21.50 1.08 -15.20
CA LYS A 28 20.09 0.69 -15.29
C LYS A 28 19.40 1.02 -13.97
N LYS A 29 18.38 1.86 -14.03
CA LYS A 29 17.55 2.13 -12.85
C LYS A 29 16.77 0.89 -12.46
N PRO A 30 16.64 0.59 -11.15
CA PRO A 30 15.80 -0.50 -10.72
C PRO A 30 14.34 -0.21 -11.12
N THR A 31 13.74 -1.11 -11.89
CA THR A 31 12.34 -1.02 -12.28
C THR A 31 11.58 -2.16 -11.63
N ARG A 32 10.41 -1.83 -11.08
CA ARG A 32 9.51 -2.88 -10.60
C ARG A 32 8.92 -3.59 -11.81
N GLY A 33 8.84 -4.91 -11.75
CA GLY A 33 8.12 -5.69 -12.74
C GLY A 33 6.63 -5.29 -12.78
N PHE A 34 5.92 -5.68 -13.83
CA PHE A 34 4.48 -5.41 -13.99
C PHE A 34 3.68 -5.81 -12.75
N LEU A 35 3.91 -7.01 -12.21
CA LEU A 35 3.25 -7.49 -11.00
C LEU A 35 3.52 -6.60 -9.79
N GLY A 36 4.76 -6.15 -9.60
CA GLY A 36 5.12 -5.27 -8.50
C GLY A 36 4.42 -3.91 -8.57
N GLN A 37 4.24 -3.39 -9.78
CA GLN A 37 3.53 -2.15 -10.01
C GLN A 37 2.03 -2.31 -9.75
N VAL A 38 1.44 -3.42 -10.18
CA VAL A 38 0.04 -3.75 -9.90
C VAL A 38 -0.19 -3.86 -8.40
N PHE A 39 0.65 -4.57 -7.66
CA PHE A 39 0.52 -4.70 -6.20
C PHE A 39 0.67 -3.36 -5.49
N LYS A 40 1.57 -2.50 -5.95
CA LYS A 40 1.71 -1.14 -5.40
C LYS A 40 0.42 -0.33 -5.58
N TRP A 41 -0.13 -0.31 -6.78
CA TRP A 41 -1.38 0.40 -7.07
C TRP A 41 -2.55 -0.19 -6.29
N LEU A 42 -2.61 -1.51 -6.19
CA LEU A 42 -3.64 -2.21 -5.43
C LEU A 42 -3.58 -1.84 -3.95
N PHE A 43 -2.39 -1.74 -3.39
CA PHE A 43 -2.17 -1.27 -2.02
C PHE A 43 -2.68 0.17 -1.82
N VAL A 44 -2.34 1.07 -2.73
CA VAL A 44 -2.78 2.47 -2.65
C VAL A 44 -4.30 2.58 -2.76
N VAL A 45 -4.91 1.91 -3.74
CA VAL A 45 -6.37 1.91 -3.94
C VAL A 45 -7.07 1.31 -2.72
N PHE A 46 -6.57 0.20 -2.20
CA PHE A 46 -7.11 -0.44 -1.00
C PHE A 46 -7.13 0.53 0.18
N ASN A 47 -6.02 1.23 0.43
CA ASN A 47 -5.94 2.19 1.52
C ASN A 47 -6.90 3.37 1.34
N ILE A 48 -7.03 3.91 0.12
CA ILE A 48 -7.99 4.99 -0.18
C ILE A 48 -9.41 4.52 0.09
N LEU A 49 -9.78 3.33 -0.39
CA LEU A 49 -11.12 2.75 -0.16
C LEU A 49 -11.39 2.54 1.33
N MET A 50 -10.41 2.06 2.08
CA MET A 50 -10.56 1.83 3.51
C MET A 50 -10.73 3.13 4.29
N VAL A 51 -10.01 4.19 3.90
CA VAL A 51 -10.18 5.53 4.50
C VAL A 51 -11.59 6.08 4.23
N LEU A 52 -12.08 5.95 2.99
CA LEU A 52 -13.42 6.39 2.62
C LEU A 52 -14.50 5.57 3.38
N MET A 53 -14.29 4.28 3.49
CA MET A 53 -15.19 3.40 4.24
C MET A 53 -15.20 3.75 5.73
N ALA A 54 -14.04 3.97 6.33
CA ALA A 54 -13.93 4.39 7.72
C ALA A 54 -14.62 5.75 7.97
N TRP A 55 -14.46 6.69 7.05
CA TRP A 55 -15.13 7.98 7.10
C TRP A 55 -16.64 7.83 7.07
N ASN A 56 -17.15 6.99 6.14
CA ASN A 56 -18.58 6.71 6.03
C ASN A 56 -19.13 6.06 7.30
N VAL A 57 -18.44 5.05 7.82
CA VAL A 57 -18.84 4.36 9.06
C VAL A 57 -18.86 5.34 10.23
N PHE A 58 -17.87 6.23 10.32
CA PHE A 58 -17.78 7.22 11.39
C PHE A 58 -18.96 8.21 11.35
N ASN A 59 -19.31 8.71 10.17
CA ASN A 59 -20.44 9.61 9.98
C ASN A 59 -21.78 8.92 10.31
N THR A 60 -21.98 7.72 9.78
CA THR A 60 -23.19 6.92 10.04
C THR A 60 -23.33 6.57 11.52
N ALA A 61 -22.20 6.28 12.17
CA ALA A 61 -22.18 6.01 13.60
C ALA A 61 -22.70 7.20 14.43
N GLY A 62 -22.25 8.40 14.09
CA GLY A 62 -22.73 9.63 14.75
C GLY A 62 -24.23 9.82 14.58
N GLU A 63 -24.75 9.62 13.38
CA GLU A 63 -26.19 9.72 13.09
C GLU A 63 -27.00 8.65 13.84
N THR A 64 -26.52 7.41 13.85
CA THR A 64 -27.19 6.29 14.51
C THR A 64 -27.29 6.53 16.02
N ILE A 65 -26.24 7.02 16.64
CA ILE A 65 -26.21 7.32 18.07
C ILE A 65 -27.15 8.50 18.38
N SER A 66 -27.16 9.54 17.54
CA SER A 66 -28.02 10.71 17.75
C SER A 66 -29.49 10.41 17.50
N THR A 67 -29.82 9.54 16.54
CA THR A 67 -31.21 9.15 16.23
C THR A 67 -31.77 8.13 17.22
N ALA A 68 -30.96 7.44 17.99
CA ALA A 68 -31.42 6.54 19.06
C ALA A 68 -32.18 7.27 20.18
N GLY A 69 -32.07 8.59 20.25
CA GLY A 69 -32.85 9.44 21.15
C GLY A 69 -32.54 9.19 22.62
N SER A 70 -33.56 9.28 23.45
CA SER A 70 -33.48 9.11 24.91
C SER A 70 -33.69 7.66 25.37
N ASP A 71 -33.88 6.71 24.48
CA ASP A 71 -34.02 5.29 24.79
C ASP A 71 -32.64 4.69 25.12
N GLU A 72 -32.41 4.36 26.38
CA GLU A 72 -31.16 3.82 26.89
C GLU A 72 -30.76 2.49 26.19
N ILE A 73 -31.76 1.64 25.93
CA ILE A 73 -31.51 0.33 25.30
C ILE A 73 -31.10 0.52 23.84
N ALA A 74 -31.79 1.37 23.08
CA ALA A 74 -31.47 1.66 21.69
C ALA A 74 -30.09 2.34 21.56
N GLN A 75 -29.79 3.26 22.46
CA GLN A 75 -28.50 3.95 22.51
C GLN A 75 -27.35 3.00 22.84
N ALA A 76 -27.55 2.12 23.83
CA ALA A 76 -26.55 1.10 24.16
C ALA A 76 -26.29 0.15 22.97
N GLY A 77 -27.35 -0.31 22.30
CA GLY A 77 -27.26 -1.14 21.11
C GLY A 77 -26.55 -0.44 19.97
N ALA A 78 -26.81 0.84 19.72
CA ALA A 78 -26.15 1.64 18.70
C ALA A 78 -24.66 1.80 18.99
N VAL A 79 -24.27 2.08 20.23
CA VAL A 79 -22.87 2.21 20.64
C VAL A 79 -22.13 0.89 20.49
N ILE A 80 -22.71 -0.22 20.97
CA ILE A 80 -22.09 -1.54 20.86
C ILE A 80 -21.94 -1.94 19.38
N GLY A 81 -22.99 -1.80 18.58
CA GLY A 81 -22.96 -2.13 17.15
C GLY A 81 -21.93 -1.32 16.37
N THR A 82 -21.84 -0.02 16.65
CA THR A 82 -20.87 0.87 16.04
C THR A 82 -19.44 0.50 16.44
N THR A 83 -19.20 0.24 17.72
CA THR A 83 -17.87 -0.14 18.22
C THR A 83 -17.40 -1.46 17.60
N LEU A 84 -18.28 -2.44 17.52
CA LEU A 84 -17.97 -3.71 16.86
C LEU A 84 -17.73 -3.52 15.36
N GLY A 85 -18.54 -2.72 14.69
CA GLY A 85 -18.39 -2.41 13.27
C GLY A 85 -17.04 -1.75 12.97
N ILE A 86 -16.66 -0.74 13.74
CA ILE A 86 -15.37 -0.07 13.62
C ILE A 86 -14.24 -1.07 13.89
N GLY A 87 -14.34 -1.89 14.92
CA GLY A 87 -13.36 -2.91 15.26
C GLY A 87 -13.13 -3.90 14.12
N ILE A 88 -14.21 -4.37 13.49
CA ILE A 88 -14.12 -5.27 12.33
C ILE A 88 -13.45 -4.58 11.15
N VAL A 89 -13.84 -3.35 10.83
CA VAL A 89 -13.23 -2.58 9.71
C VAL A 89 -11.73 -2.38 9.95
N LEU A 90 -11.34 -1.98 11.16
CA LEU A 90 -9.92 -1.78 11.49
C LEU A 90 -9.13 -3.09 11.44
N THR A 91 -9.72 -4.20 11.86
CA THR A 91 -9.10 -5.51 11.81
C THR A 91 -8.86 -5.94 10.36
N PHE A 92 -9.86 -5.82 9.50
CA PHE A 92 -9.71 -6.10 8.07
C PHE A 92 -8.68 -5.19 7.41
N TRP A 93 -8.68 -3.92 7.78
CA TRP A 93 -7.69 -2.97 7.26
C TRP A 93 -6.26 -3.39 7.65
N ALA A 94 -6.04 -3.68 8.93
CA ALA A 94 -4.72 -4.10 9.41
C ALA A 94 -4.24 -5.40 8.74
N ILE A 95 -5.12 -6.40 8.62
CA ILE A 95 -4.80 -7.67 7.96
C ILE A 95 -4.49 -7.44 6.47
N GLY A 96 -5.33 -6.66 5.79
CA GLY A 96 -5.13 -6.32 4.38
C GLY A 96 -3.81 -5.58 4.14
N ASP A 97 -3.49 -4.60 4.99
CA ASP A 97 -2.23 -3.86 4.91
C ASP A 97 -1.01 -4.74 5.13
N ILE A 98 -1.06 -5.65 6.09
CA ILE A 98 0.03 -6.60 6.35
C ILE A 98 0.25 -7.49 5.13
N ILE A 99 -0.81 -8.09 4.58
CA ILE A 99 -0.73 -8.98 3.41
C ILE A 99 -0.21 -8.22 2.19
N LEU A 100 -0.83 -7.10 1.85
CA LEU A 100 -0.42 -6.29 0.70
C LEU A 100 0.97 -5.69 0.88
N GLY A 101 1.30 -5.24 2.08
CA GLY A 101 2.63 -4.74 2.43
C GLY A 101 3.71 -5.80 2.24
N LEU A 102 3.46 -7.04 2.64
CA LEU A 102 4.37 -8.17 2.39
C LEU A 102 4.56 -8.41 0.89
N PHE A 103 3.48 -8.41 0.10
CA PHE A 103 3.59 -8.55 -1.35
C PHE A 103 4.40 -7.42 -1.99
N VAL A 104 4.18 -6.18 -1.58
CA VAL A 104 4.96 -5.03 -2.06
C VAL A 104 6.43 -5.17 -1.67
N LEU A 105 6.70 -5.68 -0.46
CA LEU A 105 8.05 -5.88 0.05
C LEU A 105 8.79 -6.97 -0.72
N PHE A 106 8.12 -8.09 -1.03
CA PHE A 106 8.68 -9.19 -1.83
C PHE A 106 8.86 -8.83 -3.30
N THR A 107 8.11 -7.85 -3.80
CA THR A 107 8.19 -7.40 -5.19
C THR A 107 9.09 -6.17 -5.34
N LYS A 108 10.15 -6.09 -4.54
CA LYS A 108 11.12 -5.00 -4.63
C LYS A 108 11.77 -4.93 -6.02
N PRO A 109 12.10 -3.72 -6.50
CA PRO A 109 12.83 -3.60 -7.75
C PRO A 109 14.19 -4.30 -7.65
N LYS A 110 14.48 -5.14 -8.61
CA LYS A 110 15.77 -5.81 -8.72
C LYS A 110 16.68 -4.99 -9.64
N TYR A 111 17.91 -4.83 -9.22
CA TYR A 111 18.94 -4.21 -10.01
C TYR A 111 19.40 -5.11 -11.15
#